data_d918867ce4fafa74db5fbf7917864301
#
_entry.id   d918867ce4fafa74db5fbf7917864301
#
_cell.length_a   1.000
_cell.length_b   1.000
_cell.length_c   1.000
_cell.angle_alpha   90.00
_cell.angle_beta   90.00
_cell.angle_gamma   90.00
#
_symmetry.space_group_name_H-M   'P 1'
#
loop_
_entity.id
_entity.type
_entity.pdbx_description
1 polymer ?
#
loop_
_entity_poly.entity_id
_entity_poly.type
_entity_poly.pdbx_seq_one_letter_code
_entity_poly.pdbx_strand_id
1 'polypeptide(L)'
;MKTKKVAVFLANGFEEIEAITPIDLLQRAGITVDTVSITENNLVESARKVRVLADKVIKEINFSEYDMLILPGGPGFKNYFDSQLLLDKIVEFSKDVENKKVAAI
;
A
#
# COMPACT_ATOMS: atom_id res chain seq x y z
N MET A 1 14.51 19.48 -5.28
CA MET A 1 14.53 18.20 -4.53
C MET A 1 13.30 17.37 -4.92
N LYS A 2 13.51 16.10 -5.26
CA LYS A 2 12.40 15.24 -5.67
C LYS A 2 11.61 14.76 -4.45
N THR A 3 10.29 14.96 -4.47
CA THR A 3 9.41 14.45 -3.41
C THR A 3 9.29 12.93 -3.54
N LYS A 4 9.46 12.22 -2.43
CA LYS A 4 9.23 10.78 -2.39
C LYS A 4 7.75 10.48 -2.41
N LYS A 5 7.38 9.36 -3.01
CA LYS A 5 5.99 8.92 -3.13
C LYS A 5 5.85 7.47 -2.69
N VAL A 6 4.88 7.23 -1.84
CA VAL A 6 4.67 5.93 -1.21
C VAL A 6 3.27 5.42 -1.49
N ALA A 7 3.14 4.13 -1.80
CA ALA A 7 1.85 3.47 -1.93
C ALA A 7 1.64 2.55 -0.73
N VAL A 8 0.52 2.73 -0.02
CA VAL A 8 0.12 1.83 1.07
C VAL A 8 -1.04 0.99 0.56
N PHE A 9 -0.85 -0.33 0.50
CA PHE A 9 -1.84 -1.24 -0.06
C PHE A 9 -2.81 -1.69 1.01
N LEU A 10 -4.10 -1.58 0.69
CA LEU A 10 -5.18 -1.94 1.61
C LEU A 10 -5.93 -3.15 1.04
N ALA A 11 -5.93 -4.23 1.81
CA ALA A 11 -6.72 -5.43 1.53
C ALA A 11 -7.84 -5.50 2.56
N ASN A 12 -8.97 -6.09 2.19
CA ASN A 12 -10.02 -6.32 3.18
C ASN A 12 -9.46 -7.13 4.34
N GLY A 13 -9.75 -6.69 5.57
CA GLY A 13 -9.19 -7.31 6.77
C GLY A 13 -7.85 -6.75 7.20
N PHE A 14 -7.44 -5.61 6.65
CA PHE A 14 -6.17 -4.97 7.06
C PHE A 14 -6.21 -4.53 8.52
N GLU A 15 -5.05 -4.49 9.18
CA GLU A 15 -4.96 -4.00 10.55
C GLU A 15 -4.86 -2.47 10.54
N GLU A 16 -5.80 -1.81 11.23
CA GLU A 16 -5.95 -0.35 11.21
C GLU A 16 -4.71 0.41 11.63
N ILE A 17 -4.13 0.00 12.74
CA ILE A 17 -2.98 0.72 13.30
C ILE A 17 -1.78 0.59 12.38
N GLU A 18 -1.57 -0.59 11.82
CA GLU A 18 -0.44 -0.84 10.92
C GLU A 18 -0.56 -0.11 9.59
N ALA A 19 -1.78 0.21 9.18
CA ALA A 19 -2.01 0.97 7.96
C ALA A 19 -2.02 2.47 8.22
N ILE A 20 -2.84 2.91 9.17
CA ILE A 20 -3.10 4.34 9.37
C ILE A 20 -1.90 5.05 10.01
N THR A 21 -1.19 4.39 10.92
CA THR A 21 -0.04 5.02 11.57
C THR A 21 1.06 5.41 10.57
N PRO A 22 1.51 4.52 9.67
CA PRO A 22 2.48 4.94 8.67
C PRO A 22 1.96 6.03 7.75
N ILE A 23 0.68 5.95 7.35
CA ILE A 23 0.07 6.97 6.49
C ILE A 23 0.16 8.34 7.16
N ASP A 24 -0.26 8.42 8.42
CA ASP A 24 -0.28 9.67 9.17
C ASP A 24 1.14 10.23 9.34
N LEU A 25 2.07 9.39 9.78
CA LEU A 25 3.44 9.84 10.05
C LEU A 25 4.16 10.30 8.77
N LEU A 26 3.99 9.56 7.68
CA LEU A 26 4.62 9.93 6.42
C LEU A 26 4.06 11.23 5.85
N GLN A 27 2.75 11.42 5.94
CA GLN A 27 2.13 12.66 5.49
C GLN A 27 2.60 13.84 6.31
N ARG A 28 2.73 13.67 7.62
CA ARG A 28 3.25 14.74 8.50
C ARG A 28 4.69 15.09 8.15
N ALA A 29 5.45 14.13 7.64
CA ALA A 29 6.83 14.36 7.22
C ALA A 29 6.94 14.99 5.83
N GLY A 30 5.81 15.26 5.17
CA GLY A 30 5.80 15.88 3.83
C GLY A 30 5.96 14.90 2.69
N ILE A 31 5.80 13.60 2.96
CA ILE A 31 5.90 12.56 1.93
C ILE A 31 4.52 12.34 1.32
N THR A 32 4.46 12.22 -0.01
CA THR A 32 3.21 11.94 -0.70
C THR A 32 2.84 10.47 -0.50
N VAL A 33 1.65 10.22 0.04
CA VAL A 33 1.17 8.87 0.31
C VAL A 33 -0.15 8.65 -0.41
N ASP A 34 -0.21 7.62 -1.23
CA ASP A 34 -1.45 7.15 -1.83
C ASP A 34 -1.86 5.84 -1.18
N THR A 35 -3.13 5.75 -0.77
CA THR A 35 -3.69 4.47 -0.34
C THR A 35 -4.25 3.78 -1.57
N VAL A 36 -3.98 2.49 -1.69
CA VAL A 36 -4.32 1.72 -2.90
C VAL A 36 -5.04 0.45 -2.51
N SER A 37 -6.29 0.31 -2.97
CA SER A 37 -7.03 -0.93 -2.79
C SER A 37 -6.49 -1.99 -3.74
N ILE A 38 -6.31 -3.21 -3.26
CA ILE A 38 -5.86 -4.32 -4.10
C ILE A 38 -6.99 -4.96 -4.89
N THR A 39 -8.22 -4.50 -4.69
CA THR A 39 -9.39 -4.97 -5.45
C THR A 39 -9.81 -3.93 -6.48
N GLU A 40 -10.89 -4.21 -7.21
CA GLU A 40 -11.43 -3.26 -8.16
C GLU A 40 -12.27 -2.17 -7.48
N ASN A 41 -12.60 -2.35 -6.21
CA ASN A 41 -13.40 -1.43 -5.43
C ASN A 41 -12.49 -0.64 -4.49
N ASN A 42 -12.62 0.68 -4.48
CA ASN A 42 -11.80 1.51 -3.60
C ASN A 42 -12.31 1.55 -2.14
N LEU A 43 -13.48 1.00 -1.87
CA LEU A 43 -13.97 0.86 -0.50
C LEU A 43 -13.36 -0.41 0.10
N VAL A 44 -12.63 -0.26 1.20
CA VAL A 44 -11.95 -1.37 1.86
C VAL A 44 -12.37 -1.41 3.33
N GLU A 45 -12.66 -2.59 3.85
CA GLU A 45 -13.05 -2.76 5.24
C GLU A 45 -11.90 -3.40 6.03
N SER A 46 -11.56 -2.79 7.15
CA SER A 46 -10.49 -3.28 8.02
C SER A 46 -10.90 -4.50 8.85
N ALA A 47 -9.94 -5.03 9.61
CA ALA A 47 -10.18 -6.17 10.50
C ALA A 47 -11.26 -5.87 11.56
N ARG A 48 -11.37 -4.62 12.00
CA ARG A 48 -12.37 -4.19 12.99
C ARG A 48 -13.57 -3.52 12.36
N LYS A 49 -13.81 -3.76 11.07
CA LYS A 49 -14.98 -3.27 10.33
C LYS A 49 -14.99 -1.76 10.10
N VAL A 50 -13.82 -1.12 10.15
CA VAL A 50 -13.70 0.28 9.79
C VAL A 50 -13.56 0.35 8.26
N ARG A 51 -14.45 1.09 7.63
CA ARG A 51 -14.46 1.23 6.18
C ARG A 51 -13.70 2.48 5.78
N VAL A 52 -12.80 2.32 4.84
CA VAL A 52 -12.03 3.45 4.29
C VAL A 52 -12.11 3.45 2.78
N LEU A 53 -12.07 4.65 2.22
CA LEU A 53 -11.97 4.81 0.77
C LEU A 53 -10.50 4.99 0.43
N ALA A 54 -9.96 4.02 -0.31
CA ALA A 54 -8.61 4.16 -0.82
C ALA A 54 -8.58 5.25 -1.90
N ASP A 55 -7.46 5.92 -2.02
CA ASP A 55 -7.30 6.96 -3.03
C ASP A 55 -7.39 6.39 -4.44
N LYS A 56 -6.89 5.17 -4.62
CA LYS A 56 -6.81 4.53 -5.94
C LYS A 56 -7.03 3.03 -5.81
N VAL A 57 -7.28 2.38 -6.95
CA VAL A 57 -7.28 0.92 -7.02
C VAL A 57 -6.02 0.48 -7.77
N ILE A 58 -5.57 -0.74 -7.48
CA ILE A 58 -4.26 -1.22 -7.96
C ILE A 58 -4.12 -1.19 -9.48
N LYS A 59 -5.20 -1.43 -10.20
CA LYS A 59 -5.16 -1.43 -11.68
C LYS A 59 -4.92 -0.05 -12.27
N GLU A 60 -5.18 1.01 -11.50
CA GLU A 60 -5.11 2.39 -11.99
C GLU A 60 -3.76 3.05 -11.74
N ILE A 61 -2.90 2.45 -10.90
CA ILE A 61 -1.65 3.11 -10.55
C ILE A 61 -0.51 2.72 -11.49
N ASN A 62 0.43 3.65 -11.62
CA ASN A 62 1.70 3.40 -12.29
C ASN A 62 2.75 3.17 -11.20
N PHE A 63 3.15 1.92 -11.02
CA PHE A 63 4.10 1.54 -9.96
C PHE A 63 5.43 2.28 -10.06
N SER A 64 5.85 2.64 -11.27
CA SER A 64 7.14 3.32 -11.45
C SER A 64 7.18 4.69 -10.78
N GLU A 65 6.03 5.28 -10.49
CA GLU A 65 5.95 6.59 -9.84
C GLU A 65 6.22 6.51 -8.33
N TYR A 66 6.22 5.30 -7.76
CA TYR A 66 6.37 5.13 -6.31
C TYR A 66 7.79 4.72 -5.95
N ASP A 67 8.25 5.24 -4.82
CA ASP A 67 9.57 4.93 -4.27
C ASP A 67 9.51 3.79 -3.26
N MET A 68 8.37 3.58 -2.63
CA MET A 68 8.18 2.54 -1.63
C MET A 68 6.76 1.97 -1.70
N LEU A 69 6.66 0.67 -1.46
CA LEU A 69 5.40 -0.02 -1.27
C LEU A 69 5.32 -0.45 0.19
N ILE A 70 4.20 -0.16 0.85
CA ILE A 70 3.97 -0.55 2.24
C ILE A 70 2.79 -1.52 2.29
N LEU A 71 2.98 -2.63 2.99
CA LEU A 71 2.00 -3.70 3.10
C LEU A 71 1.63 -3.89 4.57
N PRO A 72 0.53 -3.23 5.03
CA PRO A 72 0.03 -3.47 6.39
C PRO A 72 -0.35 -4.94 6.58
N GLY A 73 -0.24 -5.43 7.80
CA GLY A 73 -0.63 -6.79 8.15
C GLY A 73 -2.10 -6.89 8.54
N GLY A 74 -2.38 -7.85 9.41
CA GLY A 74 -3.72 -8.16 9.85
C GLY A 74 -4.24 -9.44 9.21
N PRO A 75 -5.43 -9.92 9.62
CA PRO A 75 -5.97 -11.17 9.09
C PRO A 75 -6.19 -11.15 7.58
N GLY A 76 -6.30 -9.95 7.00
CA GLY A 76 -6.48 -9.80 5.56
C GLY A 76 -5.23 -10.00 4.71
N PHE A 77 -4.07 -10.28 5.33
CA PHE A 77 -2.81 -10.42 4.59
C PHE A 77 -2.88 -11.45 3.48
N LYS A 78 -3.71 -12.48 3.65
CA LYS A 78 -3.88 -13.54 2.65
C LYS A 78 -4.38 -13.00 1.31
N ASN A 79 -5.11 -11.89 1.35
CA ASN A 79 -5.67 -11.30 0.13
C ASN A 79 -4.61 -10.73 -0.80
N TYR A 80 -3.42 -10.41 -0.29
CA TYR A 80 -2.33 -9.96 -1.16
C TYR A 80 -1.93 -11.05 -2.16
N PHE A 81 -2.04 -12.30 -1.77
CA PHE A 81 -1.67 -13.42 -2.64
C PHE A 81 -2.64 -13.62 -3.80
N ASP A 82 -3.82 -13.00 -3.73
CA ASP A 82 -4.80 -13.05 -4.82
C ASP A 82 -4.48 -12.05 -5.93
N SER A 83 -3.53 -11.14 -5.69
CA SER A 83 -3.15 -10.13 -6.68
C SER A 83 -1.78 -10.48 -7.26
N GLN A 84 -1.77 -11.14 -8.41
CA GLN A 84 -0.52 -11.48 -9.09
C GLN A 84 0.24 -10.20 -9.49
N LEU A 85 -0.49 -9.16 -9.87
CA LEU A 85 0.13 -7.87 -10.21
C LEU A 85 0.93 -7.33 -9.02
N LEU A 86 0.34 -7.34 -7.82
CA LEU A 86 1.03 -6.86 -6.62
C LEU A 86 2.28 -7.70 -6.34
N LEU A 87 2.15 -9.03 -6.39
CA LEU A 87 3.26 -9.92 -6.11
C LEU A 87 4.42 -9.69 -7.08
N ASP A 88 4.12 -9.53 -8.36
CA ASP A 88 5.14 -9.26 -9.38
C ASP A 88 5.86 -7.93 -9.11
N LYS A 89 5.12 -6.92 -8.70
CA LYS A 89 5.69 -5.59 -8.43
C LYS A 89 6.52 -5.58 -7.14
N ILE A 90 6.14 -6.37 -6.14
CA ILE A 90 6.97 -6.52 -4.94
C ILE A 90 8.33 -7.10 -5.33
N VAL A 91 8.34 -8.11 -6.18
CA VAL A 91 9.60 -8.71 -6.65
C VAL A 91 10.45 -7.68 -7.40
N GLU A 92 9.84 -6.92 -8.32
CA GLU A 92 10.56 -5.87 -9.04
C GLU A 92 11.17 -4.84 -8.10
N PHE A 93 10.40 -4.36 -7.13
CA PHE A 93 10.87 -3.36 -6.18
C PHE A 93 11.99 -3.92 -5.31
N SER A 94 11.92 -5.19 -4.92
CA SER A 94 12.93 -5.79 -4.07
C SER A 94 14.29 -5.95 -4.78
N LYS A 95 14.28 -5.99 -6.10
CA LYS A 95 15.51 -6.10 -6.90
C LYS A 95 16.20 -4.76 -7.11
N ASP A 96 15.47 -3.66 -7.03
CA ASP A 96 16.02 -2.31 -7.22
C ASP A 96 16.39 -1.70 -5.88
N VAL A 97 17.45 -2.25 -5.27
CA VAL A 97 17.85 -1.88 -3.90
C VAL A 97 18.28 -0.43 -3.76
N GLU A 98 18.66 0.23 -4.83
CA GLU A 98 19.11 1.62 -4.78
C GLU A 98 17.97 2.62 -4.81
N ASN A 99 16.91 2.34 -5.57
CA ASN A 99 15.85 3.32 -5.85
C ASN A 99 14.49 2.98 -5.27
N LYS A 100 14.26 1.69 -4.96
CA LYS A 100 12.93 1.23 -4.54
C LYS A 100 13.02 0.49 -3.21
N LYS A 101 11.95 0.60 -2.42
CA LYS A 101 11.84 -0.04 -1.11
C LYS A 101 10.52 -0.76 -0.95
N VAL A 102 10.51 -1.80 -0.13
CA VAL A 102 9.29 -2.50 0.28
C VAL A 102 9.32 -2.62 1.80
N ALA A 103 8.22 -2.25 2.43
CA ALA A 103 8.05 -2.41 3.87
C ALA A 103 6.79 -3.23 4.13
N ALA A 104 6.87 -4.18 5.05
CA ALA A 104 5.73 -5.01 5.43
C ALA A 104 5.70 -5.17 6.94
N ILE A 105 4.51 -5.27 7.50
CA ILE A 105 4.32 -5.38 8.95
C ILE A 105 3.64 -6.69 9.30
#